data_ab21b977e0c3f5c96ed1e119b05e612d
#
_entry.id   ab21b977e0c3f5c96ed1e119b05e612d
#
_cell.length_a   1.000
_cell.length_b   1.000
_cell.length_c   1.000
_cell.angle_alpha   90.00
_cell.angle_beta   90.00
_cell.angle_gamma   90.00
#
_symmetry.space_group_name_H-M   'P 1'
#
loop_
_entity.id
_entity.type
_entity.pdbx_description
1 polymer ?
#
loop_
_entity_poly.entity_id
_entity_poly.type
_entity_poly.pdbx_seq_one_letter_code
_entity_poly.pdbx_strand_id
1 'polypeptide(L)' 'MPRKKTEEQKIESIILTFTEAHEFLRVSHQTIYKLMKEGLPSHKIGKKRVFLKEDLIRWIKEH' A
#
# COMPACT_ATOMS: atom_id res chain seq x y z
N MET A 1 -4.11 -24.68 12.39
CA MET A 1 -2.96 -24.68 11.48
C MET A 1 -2.23 -23.34 11.52
N PRO A 2 -1.05 -23.34 12.08
CA PRO A 2 -0.29 -22.08 12.19
C PRO A 2 0.02 -21.43 10.84
N ARG A 3 0.28 -22.26 9.84
CA ARG A 3 0.63 -21.78 8.53
C ARG A 3 -0.46 -20.89 7.91
N LYS A 4 -1.71 -21.34 8.02
CA LYS A 4 -2.84 -20.61 7.47
C LYS A 4 -3.01 -19.27 8.16
N LYS A 5 -2.85 -19.26 9.47
CA LYS A 5 -2.96 -18.05 10.26
C LYS A 5 -1.84 -17.06 9.90
N THR A 6 -0.64 -17.60 9.68
CA THR A 6 0.50 -16.78 9.28
C THR A 6 0.27 -16.12 7.93
N GLU A 7 -0.32 -16.88 6.99
CA GLU A 7 -0.60 -16.35 5.67
C GLU A 7 -1.60 -15.21 5.73
N GLU A 8 -2.61 -15.31 6.58
CA GLU A 8 -3.59 -14.25 6.75
C GLU A 8 -2.92 -13.00 7.29
N GLN A 9 -2.02 -13.13 8.25
CA GLN A 9 -1.29 -12.01 8.79
C GLN A 9 -0.40 -11.37 7.74
N LYS A 10 0.21 -12.17 6.88
CA LYS A 10 1.03 -11.66 5.78
C LYS A 10 0.20 -10.83 4.82
N ILE A 11 -0.98 -11.32 4.47
CA ILE A 11 -1.85 -10.61 3.56
C ILE A 11 -2.27 -9.27 4.15
N GLU A 12 -2.62 -9.25 5.43
CA GLU A 12 -3.01 -8.02 6.10
C GLU A 12 -1.86 -7.01 6.13
N SER A 13 -0.63 -7.47 6.30
CA SER A 13 0.52 -6.57 6.35
C SER A 13 0.96 -6.12 4.97
N ILE A 14 0.54 -6.82 3.91
CA ILE A 14 0.89 -6.49 2.55
C ILE A 14 -0.07 -5.44 1.97
N ILE A 15 -1.33 -5.53 2.35
CA ILE A 15 -2.36 -4.61 1.85
C ILE A 15 -2.51 -3.44 2.81
N LEU A 16 -2.33 -2.24 2.30
CA LEU A 16 -2.41 -1.02 3.11
C LEU A 16 -3.60 -0.19 2.66
N THR A 17 -4.31 0.38 3.64
CA THR A 17 -5.34 1.36 3.33
C THR A 17 -4.65 2.66 2.90
N PHE A 18 -5.43 3.63 2.44
CA PHE A 18 -4.88 4.92 2.06
C PHE A 18 -4.12 5.56 3.25
N THR A 19 -4.73 5.52 4.43
CA THR A 19 -4.10 6.08 5.62
C THR A 19 -2.81 5.34 5.98
N GLU A 20 -2.86 4.02 5.94
CA GLU A 20 -1.67 3.21 6.24
C GLU A 20 -0.58 3.44 5.22
N ALA A 21 -0.94 3.63 3.96
CA ALA A 21 0.04 3.82 2.91
C ALA A 21 0.81 5.12 3.08
N HIS A 22 0.11 6.23 3.34
CA HIS A 22 0.83 7.48 3.49
C HIS A 22 1.66 7.50 4.77
N GLU A 23 1.21 6.81 5.82
CA GLU A 23 1.99 6.70 7.04
C GLU A 23 3.21 5.81 6.83
N PHE A 24 3.04 4.74 6.06
CA PHE A 24 4.15 3.86 5.74
C PHE A 24 5.25 4.60 4.99
N LEU A 25 4.86 5.47 4.06
CA LEU A 25 5.81 6.26 3.29
C LEU A 25 6.25 7.51 4.02
N ARG A 26 5.64 7.80 5.16
CA ARG A 26 5.93 8.98 5.98
C ARG A 26 5.73 10.28 5.21
N VAL A 27 4.66 10.34 4.45
CA VAL A 27 4.28 11.54 3.70
C VAL A 27 2.85 11.90 4.08
N SER A 28 2.46 13.14 3.78
CA SER A 28 1.08 13.55 4.03
C SER A 28 0.14 12.88 3.02
N HIS A 29 -1.15 12.86 3.34
CA HIS A 29 -2.09 12.26 2.40
C HIS A 29 -2.20 13.07 1.11
N GLN A 30 -1.91 14.36 1.17
CA GLN A 30 -1.87 15.18 -0.05
C GLN A 30 -0.70 14.77 -0.94
N THR A 31 0.43 14.46 -0.32
CA THR A 31 1.59 14.02 -1.06
C THR A 31 1.34 12.69 -1.75
N ILE A 32 0.64 11.76 -1.08
CA ILE A 32 0.39 10.47 -1.70
C ILE A 32 -0.54 10.60 -2.90
N TYR A 33 -1.47 11.55 -2.89
CA TYR A 33 -2.29 11.83 -4.06
C TYR A 33 -1.43 12.29 -5.22
N LYS A 34 -0.47 13.14 -4.94
CA LYS A 34 0.47 13.61 -5.94
C LYS A 34 1.29 12.48 -6.52
N LEU A 35 1.78 11.60 -5.65
CA LEU A 35 2.55 10.43 -6.09
C LEU A 35 1.71 9.51 -6.95
N MET A 36 0.42 9.36 -6.64
CA MET A 36 -0.46 8.54 -7.46
C MET A 36 -0.58 9.10 -8.86
N LYS A 37 -0.60 10.41 -9.01
CA LYS A 37 -0.62 11.02 -10.32
C LYS A 37 0.68 10.80 -11.08
N GLU A 38 1.77 10.59 -10.35
CA GLU A 38 3.07 10.31 -10.95
C GLU A 38 3.27 8.84 -11.28
N GLY A 39 2.29 8.00 -10.92
CA GLY A 39 2.36 6.60 -11.26
C GLY A 39 2.45 5.64 -10.10
N LEU A 40 2.33 6.14 -8.87
CA LEU A 40 2.38 5.25 -7.70
C LEU A 40 1.28 4.19 -7.81
N PRO A 41 1.64 2.90 -7.75
CA PRO A 41 0.66 1.83 -7.90
C PRO A 41 -0.39 1.85 -6.79
N SER A 42 -1.64 1.72 -7.16
CA SER A 42 -2.73 1.59 -6.22
C SER A 42 -3.80 0.71 -6.86
N HIS A 43 -4.66 0.15 -6.01
CA HIS A 43 -5.71 -0.75 -6.47
C HIS A 43 -7.01 -0.34 -5.82
N LYS A 44 -8.10 -0.51 -6.54
CA LYS A 44 -9.41 -0.16 -6.04
C LYS A 44 -10.21 -1.44 -5.81
N ILE A 45 -10.66 -1.63 -4.59
CA ILE A 45 -11.50 -2.77 -4.24
C ILE A 45 -12.85 -2.21 -3.80
N GLY A 46 -13.86 -2.36 -4.66
CA GLY A 46 -15.15 -1.74 -4.39
C GLY A 46 -15.00 -0.24 -4.36
N LYS A 47 -15.35 0.36 -3.23
CA LYS A 47 -15.24 1.80 -3.04
C LYS A 47 -13.95 2.21 -2.32
N LYS A 48 -13.14 1.23 -1.94
CA LYS A 48 -11.93 1.49 -1.17
C LYS A 48 -10.71 1.43 -2.06
N ARG A 49 -9.78 2.35 -1.83
CA ARG A 49 -8.49 2.32 -2.49
C ARG A 49 -7.47 1.70 -1.54
N VAL A 50 -6.73 0.73 -2.04
CA VAL A 50 -5.71 0.05 -1.25
C VAL A 50 -4.39 0.08 -2.00
N PHE A 51 -3.32 -0.16 -1.28
CA PHE A 51 -1.98 -0.18 -1.83
C PHE A 51 -1.31 -1.48 -1.42
N LEU A 52 -0.44 -2.00 -2.27
CA LEU A 52 0.37 -3.15 -1.92
C LEU A 52 1.73 -2.65 -1.44
N LYS A 53 2.11 -3.10 -0.26
CA LYS A 53 3.37 -2.66 0.34
C LYS A 53 4.55 -2.91 -0.58
N GLU A 54 4.58 -4.06 -1.24
CA GLU A 54 5.65 -4.40 -2.17
C GLU A 54 5.69 -3.43 -3.35
N ASP A 55 4.53 -3.05 -3.85
CA ASP A 55 4.46 -2.11 -4.96
C ASP A 55 5.02 -0.75 -4.57
N LEU A 56 4.72 -0.31 -3.35
CA LEU A 56 5.21 0.97 -2.87
C LEU A 56 6.74 0.95 -2.75
N ILE A 57 7.27 -0.12 -2.19
CA ILE A 57 8.71 -0.26 -2.02
C ILE A 57 9.40 -0.30 -3.38
N ARG A 58 8.85 -1.05 -4.31
CA ARG A 58 9.41 -1.16 -5.65
C ARG A 58 9.40 0.18 -6.36
N TRP A 59 8.27 0.90 -6.27
CA TRP A 59 8.14 2.19 -6.92
C TRP A 59 9.19 3.18 -6.39
N ILE A 60 9.39 3.18 -5.07
CA ILE A 60 10.39 4.05 -4.45
C ILE A 60 11.79 3.71 -4.95
N LYS A 61 12.10 2.44 -5.07
CA LYS A 61 13.43 2.02 -5.53
C LYS A 61 13.68 2.39 -6.98
N GLU A 62 12.64 2.47 -7.79
CA GLU A 62 12.77 2.81 -9.20
C GLU A 62 12.73 4.31 -9.44
N HIS A 63 12.34 5.06 -8.47
CA HIS A 63 12.27 6.51 -8.55
C HIS A 63 13.11 7.13 -7.46
#